data_9721c3e2b92975ab0be3088f3476166d
#
_entry.id   9721c3e2b92975ab0be3088f3476166d
#
_cell.length_a   1.000
_cell.length_b   1.000
_cell.length_c   1.000
_cell.angle_alpha   90.00
_cell.angle_beta   90.00
_cell.angle_gamma   90.00
#
_symmetry.space_group_name_H-M   'P 1'
#
loop_
_entity.id
_entity.type
_entity.pdbx_description
1 polymer ?
#
loop_
_entity_poly.entity_id
_entity_poly.type
_entity_poly.pdbx_seq_one_letter_code
_entity_poly.pdbx_strand_id
1 'polypeptide(L)'
;LKLLLSVHSPDKNPFVQPESTGIMERVFSQVALFAVALLVATAGLGLWLGDLHGQTAPQVLRWGTVHRLSGVLSALVVVLANSMAVTYFIGTGRWCREVVETYALDASYIERSRRIKQAAFPFAILGIFGVVLIVALGGAADPASGRPGTQDWVTWHLIGGISLVAAIAWCFQAQLPNLRRQHALIEEVLADVRTIRRDRGLDV
;
A
#
# COMPACT_ATOMS: atom_id res chain seq x y z
N LEU A 1 41.47 -10.20 -47.53
CA LEU A 1 40.99 -10.94 -46.39
C LEU A 1 40.75 -9.99 -45.21
N LYS A 2 39.68 -9.15 -45.27
CA LYS A 2 39.12 -8.37 -44.19
C LYS A 2 37.61 -8.42 -44.36
N LEU A 3 37.01 -9.44 -43.82
CA LEU A 3 35.57 -9.56 -43.70
C LEU A 3 35.27 -9.88 -42.24
N LEU A 4 34.23 -9.23 -41.74
CA LEU A 4 33.46 -9.58 -40.55
C LEU A 4 34.10 -9.24 -39.20
N LEU A 5 33.59 -8.13 -38.68
CA LEU A 5 32.97 -8.11 -37.35
C LEU A 5 32.34 -6.73 -37.18
N SER A 6 31.20 -6.52 -37.87
CA SER A 6 30.25 -5.49 -37.46
C SER A 6 29.54 -6.00 -36.21
N VAL A 7 30.09 -5.68 -35.04
CA VAL A 7 29.36 -5.84 -33.76
C VAL A 7 28.26 -4.82 -33.78
N HIS A 8 27.06 -5.30 -34.00
CA HIS A 8 25.82 -4.55 -33.84
C HIS A 8 25.69 -4.14 -32.35
N SER A 9 26.04 -2.90 -32.08
CA SER A 9 25.82 -2.29 -30.78
C SER A 9 24.29 -2.25 -30.52
N PRO A 10 23.78 -2.80 -29.41
CA PRO A 10 22.37 -2.67 -29.11
C PRO A 10 22.04 -1.18 -28.94
N ASP A 11 21.12 -0.74 -29.77
CA ASP A 11 20.57 0.61 -29.84
C ASP A 11 20.19 1.06 -28.43
N LYS A 12 20.99 1.97 -27.87
CA LYS A 12 20.62 2.68 -26.65
C LYS A 12 19.54 3.65 -27.06
N ASN A 13 18.28 3.21 -26.98
CA ASN A 13 17.13 4.06 -27.17
C ASN A 13 17.22 5.25 -26.19
N PRO A 14 17.53 6.50 -26.67
CA PRO A 14 17.71 7.65 -25.79
C PRO A 14 16.39 8.13 -25.14
N PHE A 15 15.26 7.48 -25.45
CA PHE A 15 13.94 7.78 -24.90
C PHE A 15 13.53 6.90 -23.71
N VAL A 16 14.38 6.03 -23.21
CA VAL A 16 14.18 5.45 -21.87
C VAL A 16 14.55 6.54 -20.86
N GLN A 17 13.63 7.45 -20.64
CA GLN A 17 13.67 8.35 -19.51
C GLN A 17 13.74 7.49 -18.24
N PRO A 18 14.58 7.83 -17.25
CA PRO A 18 14.53 7.15 -15.96
C PRO A 18 13.08 7.27 -15.46
N GLU A 19 12.45 6.11 -15.17
CA GLU A 19 11.07 6.03 -14.73
C GLU A 19 10.80 7.12 -13.70
N SER A 20 10.08 8.17 -14.10
CA SER A 20 9.70 9.23 -13.18
C SER A 20 8.77 8.58 -12.16
N THR A 21 9.28 8.41 -10.93
CA THR A 21 8.50 7.85 -9.84
C THR A 21 7.24 8.67 -9.70
N GLY A 22 6.09 8.09 -9.99
CA GLY A 22 4.82 8.81 -9.98
C GLY A 22 4.55 9.42 -8.61
N ILE A 23 3.93 10.60 -8.58
CA ILE A 23 3.60 11.30 -7.33
C ILE A 23 2.87 10.35 -6.37
N MET A 24 1.93 9.55 -6.89
CA MET A 24 1.16 8.59 -6.10
C MET A 24 2.04 7.52 -5.46
N GLU A 25 3.04 7.01 -6.17
CA GLU A 25 3.98 6.03 -5.64
C GLU A 25 4.80 6.60 -4.48
N ARG A 26 5.29 7.85 -4.63
CA ARG A 26 6.05 8.53 -3.56
C ARG A 26 5.21 8.73 -2.32
N VAL A 27 4.00 9.27 -2.47
CA VAL A 27 3.09 9.53 -1.36
C VAL A 27 2.70 8.21 -0.68
N PHE A 28 2.33 7.19 -1.45
CA PHE A 28 2.02 5.86 -0.90
C PHE A 28 3.21 5.28 -0.14
N SER A 29 4.44 5.34 -0.70
CA SER A 29 5.64 4.81 -0.05
C SER A 29 5.94 5.50 1.27
N GLN A 30 5.78 6.83 1.34
CA GLN A 30 5.99 7.60 2.56
C GLN A 30 4.97 7.24 3.64
N VAL A 31 3.67 7.18 3.28
CA VAL A 31 2.60 6.79 4.22
C VAL A 31 2.76 5.35 4.67
N ALA A 32 3.11 4.43 3.75
CA ALA A 32 3.37 3.03 4.07
C ALA A 32 4.56 2.85 5.01
N LEU A 33 5.67 3.56 4.75
CA LEU A 33 6.84 3.55 5.63
C LEU A 33 6.49 4.08 7.03
N PHE A 34 5.77 5.18 7.10
CA PHE A 34 5.31 5.75 8.37
C PHE A 34 4.38 4.77 9.12
N ALA A 35 3.44 4.12 8.41
CA ALA A 35 2.56 3.11 8.98
C ALA A 35 3.35 1.93 9.58
N VAL A 36 4.33 1.40 8.84
CA VAL A 36 5.17 0.29 9.33
C VAL A 36 6.02 0.72 10.53
N ALA A 37 6.63 1.90 10.48
CA ALA A 37 7.41 2.43 11.61
C ALA A 37 6.55 2.58 12.88
N LEU A 38 5.32 3.09 12.72
CA LEU A 38 4.38 3.25 13.84
C LEU A 38 3.91 1.89 14.39
N LEU A 39 3.64 0.91 13.52
CA LEU A 39 3.33 -0.47 13.92
C LEU A 39 4.48 -1.12 14.70
N VAL A 40 5.72 -0.97 14.21
CA VAL A 40 6.92 -1.50 14.90
C VAL A 40 7.09 -0.85 16.26
N ALA A 41 6.95 0.48 16.35
CA ALA A 41 7.04 1.20 17.62
C ALA A 41 5.94 0.75 18.60
N THR A 42 4.69 0.58 18.11
CA THR A 42 3.57 0.10 18.92
C THR A 42 3.78 -1.33 19.40
N ALA A 43 4.25 -2.23 18.50
CA ALA A 43 4.56 -3.62 18.88
C ALA A 43 5.73 -3.67 19.88
N GLY A 44 6.79 -2.88 19.68
CA GLY A 44 7.91 -2.76 20.61
C GLY A 44 7.48 -2.26 21.99
N LEU A 45 6.60 -1.26 22.03
CA LEU A 45 6.01 -0.77 23.27
C LEU A 45 5.19 -1.85 23.98
N GLY A 46 4.38 -2.61 23.23
CA GLY A 46 3.61 -3.73 23.78
C GLY A 46 4.49 -4.85 24.33
N LEU A 47 5.57 -5.20 23.63
CA LEU A 47 6.57 -6.17 24.12
C LEU A 47 7.27 -5.71 25.39
N TRP A 48 7.61 -4.42 25.46
CA TRP A 48 8.24 -3.84 26.65
C TRP A 48 7.32 -3.81 27.86
N LEU A 49 6.02 -3.52 27.65
CA LEU A 49 5.01 -3.47 28.72
C LEU A 49 4.67 -4.87 29.26
N GLY A 50 4.66 -5.87 28.40
CA GLY A 50 4.21 -7.21 28.74
C GLY A 50 2.71 -7.27 29.12
N ASP A 51 2.38 -8.18 30.04
CA ASP A 51 1.01 -8.34 30.53
C ASP A 51 0.65 -7.25 31.55
N LEU A 52 -0.46 -6.57 31.30
CA LEU A 52 -0.96 -5.49 32.17
C LEU A 52 -1.95 -5.97 33.23
N HIS A 53 -2.29 -7.28 33.26
CA HIS A 53 -3.18 -7.82 34.29
C HIS A 53 -2.53 -7.74 35.68
N GLY A 54 -3.30 -7.25 36.65
CA GLY A 54 -2.84 -7.07 38.02
C GLY A 54 -1.86 -5.90 38.23
N GLN A 55 -1.53 -5.14 37.19
CA GLN A 55 -0.69 -3.95 37.30
C GLN A 55 -1.44 -2.81 37.98
N THR A 56 -0.82 -2.22 39.02
CA THR A 56 -1.40 -1.10 39.78
C THR A 56 -0.54 0.17 39.71
N ALA A 57 0.69 0.07 39.21
CA ALA A 57 1.63 1.19 39.15
C ALA A 57 1.12 2.25 38.14
N PRO A 58 0.86 3.50 38.55
CA PRO A 58 0.28 4.53 37.67
C PRO A 58 1.09 4.78 36.41
N GLN A 59 2.43 4.67 36.50
CA GLN A 59 3.30 4.87 35.35
C GLN A 59 3.12 3.75 34.30
N VAL A 60 3.00 2.49 34.73
CA VAL A 60 2.76 1.35 33.82
C VAL A 60 1.40 1.49 33.12
N LEU A 61 0.35 1.85 33.88
CA LEU A 61 -0.99 2.07 33.32
C LEU A 61 -1.03 3.22 32.33
N ARG A 62 -0.26 4.29 32.57
CA ARG A 62 -0.11 5.40 31.62
C ARG A 62 0.51 4.92 30.31
N TRP A 63 1.60 4.15 30.34
CA TRP A 63 2.21 3.58 29.15
C TRP A 63 1.31 2.56 28.43
N GLY A 64 0.50 1.81 29.17
CA GLY A 64 -0.56 0.97 28.60
C GLY A 64 -1.56 1.78 27.80
N THR A 65 -1.94 2.98 28.28
CA THR A 65 -2.80 3.90 27.54
C THR A 65 -2.12 4.42 26.26
N VAL A 66 -0.82 4.75 26.32
CA VAL A 66 -0.05 5.15 25.12
C VAL A 66 -0.01 4.01 24.11
N HIS A 67 0.22 2.76 24.54
CA HIS A 67 0.18 1.61 23.64
C HIS A 67 -1.17 1.45 22.93
N ARG A 68 -2.29 1.56 23.65
CA ARG A 68 -3.62 1.49 23.05
C ARG A 68 -3.87 2.58 22.01
N LEU A 69 -3.55 3.83 22.36
CA LEU A 69 -3.72 4.97 21.45
C LEU A 69 -2.81 4.87 20.21
N SER A 70 -1.55 4.44 20.39
CA SER A 70 -0.64 4.22 19.26
C SER A 70 -1.11 3.06 18.37
N GLY A 71 -1.72 2.01 18.94
CA GLY A 71 -2.35 0.93 18.19
C GLY A 71 -3.51 1.39 17.30
N VAL A 72 -4.40 2.21 17.87
CA VAL A 72 -5.50 2.82 17.10
C VAL A 72 -4.96 3.74 16.01
N LEU A 73 -3.98 4.59 16.33
CA LEU A 73 -3.36 5.48 15.34
C LEU A 73 -2.69 4.68 14.22
N SER A 74 -1.96 3.61 14.56
CA SER A 74 -1.35 2.71 13.57
C SER A 74 -2.39 2.11 12.62
N ALA A 75 -3.52 1.66 13.18
CA ALA A 75 -4.62 1.11 12.38
C ALA A 75 -5.20 2.14 11.41
N LEU A 76 -5.43 3.37 11.87
CA LEU A 76 -5.93 4.45 11.02
C LEU A 76 -4.97 4.78 9.87
N VAL A 77 -3.67 4.82 10.13
CA VAL A 77 -2.66 5.09 9.07
C VAL A 77 -2.58 3.94 8.08
N VAL A 78 -2.66 2.68 8.51
CA VAL A 78 -2.69 1.51 7.62
C VAL A 78 -3.96 1.52 6.75
N VAL A 79 -5.12 1.82 7.33
CA VAL A 79 -6.38 1.95 6.58
C VAL A 79 -6.27 3.10 5.57
N LEU A 80 -5.71 4.24 5.97
CA LEU A 80 -5.47 5.37 5.07
C LEU A 80 -4.61 4.96 3.86
N ALA A 81 -3.45 4.33 4.08
CA ALA A 81 -2.54 3.89 3.02
C ALA A 81 -3.24 2.96 2.02
N ASN A 82 -3.95 1.95 2.54
CA ASN A 82 -4.67 0.99 1.68
C ASN A 82 -5.86 1.65 0.96
N SER A 83 -6.59 2.57 1.61
CA SER A 83 -7.69 3.32 0.99
C SER A 83 -7.19 4.22 -0.15
N MET A 84 -6.03 4.86 0.02
CA MET A 84 -5.39 5.64 -1.04
C MET A 84 -5.08 4.77 -2.27
N ALA A 85 -4.50 3.59 -2.08
CA ALA A 85 -4.22 2.66 -3.17
C ALA A 85 -5.51 2.22 -3.88
N VAL A 86 -6.53 1.81 -3.13
CA VAL A 86 -7.84 1.40 -3.68
C VAL A 86 -8.48 2.52 -4.49
N THR A 87 -8.53 3.73 -3.93
CA THR A 87 -9.11 4.91 -4.60
C THR A 87 -8.35 5.25 -5.89
N TYR A 88 -7.01 5.18 -5.85
CA TYR A 88 -6.17 5.41 -7.03
C TYR A 88 -6.49 4.41 -8.15
N PHE A 89 -6.54 3.10 -7.87
CA PHE A 89 -6.85 2.10 -8.89
C PHE A 89 -8.28 2.18 -9.42
N ILE A 90 -9.25 2.58 -8.59
CA ILE A 90 -10.63 2.78 -9.05
C ILE A 90 -10.70 4.02 -9.95
N GLY A 91 -10.14 5.13 -9.51
CA GLY A 91 -10.17 6.39 -10.25
C GLY A 91 -9.44 6.31 -11.59
N THR A 92 -8.21 5.79 -11.59
CA THR A 92 -7.41 5.64 -12.81
C THR A 92 -7.98 4.59 -13.77
N GLY A 93 -8.57 3.51 -13.25
CA GLY A 93 -9.24 2.51 -14.08
C GLY A 93 -10.50 3.06 -14.76
N ARG A 94 -11.27 3.91 -14.08
CA ARG A 94 -12.41 4.61 -14.68
C ARG A 94 -11.95 5.62 -15.73
N TRP A 95 -10.99 6.45 -15.40
CA TRP A 95 -10.39 7.40 -16.32
C TRP A 95 -9.85 6.71 -17.60
N CYS A 96 -9.09 5.62 -17.44
CA CYS A 96 -8.56 4.86 -18.56
C CYS A 96 -9.66 4.39 -19.51
N ARG A 97 -10.79 3.89 -18.99
CA ARG A 97 -11.94 3.49 -19.81
C ARG A 97 -12.54 4.67 -20.57
N GLU A 98 -12.81 5.78 -19.87
CA GLU A 98 -13.39 6.98 -20.48
C GLU A 98 -12.52 7.54 -21.62
N VAL A 99 -11.19 7.56 -21.43
CA VAL A 99 -10.24 8.04 -22.44
C VAL A 99 -10.17 7.08 -23.63
N VAL A 100 -10.07 5.76 -23.39
CA VAL A 100 -10.03 4.75 -24.46
C VAL A 100 -11.28 4.81 -25.33
N GLU A 101 -12.46 4.94 -24.73
CA GLU A 101 -13.72 5.06 -25.44
C GLU A 101 -13.81 6.38 -26.23
N THR A 102 -13.39 7.51 -25.65
CA THR A 102 -13.45 8.84 -26.27
C THR A 102 -12.54 8.98 -27.47
N TYR A 103 -11.32 8.44 -27.39
CA TYR A 103 -10.31 8.55 -28.44
C TYR A 103 -10.26 7.33 -29.36
N ALA A 104 -11.14 6.34 -29.16
CA ALA A 104 -11.17 5.06 -29.87
C ALA A 104 -9.81 4.34 -29.85
N LEU A 105 -9.15 4.31 -28.69
CA LEU A 105 -7.88 3.61 -28.48
C LEU A 105 -8.09 2.09 -28.35
N ASP A 106 -7.00 1.33 -28.33
CA ASP A 106 -7.04 -0.11 -28.16
C ASP A 106 -7.66 -0.51 -26.80
N ALA A 107 -8.68 -1.37 -26.83
CA ALA A 107 -9.37 -1.87 -25.64
C ALA A 107 -8.45 -2.65 -24.68
N SER A 108 -7.27 -3.08 -25.14
CA SER A 108 -6.27 -3.76 -24.32
C SER A 108 -5.81 -2.91 -23.11
N TYR A 109 -5.85 -1.58 -23.22
CA TYR A 109 -5.54 -0.66 -22.11
C TYR A 109 -6.51 -0.85 -20.94
N ILE A 110 -7.80 -1.01 -21.21
CA ILE A 110 -8.83 -1.25 -20.18
C ILE A 110 -8.55 -2.59 -19.47
N GLU A 111 -8.26 -3.62 -20.26
CA GLU A 111 -7.98 -4.96 -19.71
C GLU A 111 -6.69 -4.98 -18.88
N ARG A 112 -5.61 -4.31 -19.32
CA ARG A 112 -4.36 -4.16 -18.57
C ARG A 112 -4.59 -3.45 -17.24
N SER A 113 -5.32 -2.31 -17.24
CA SER A 113 -5.68 -1.59 -16.02
C SER A 113 -6.50 -2.46 -15.05
N ARG A 114 -7.46 -3.25 -15.58
CA ARG A 114 -8.26 -4.17 -14.78
C ARG A 114 -7.39 -5.24 -14.10
N ARG A 115 -6.46 -5.85 -14.82
CA ARG A 115 -5.53 -6.88 -14.28
C ARG A 115 -4.63 -6.31 -13.20
N ILE A 116 -4.08 -5.11 -13.39
CA ILE A 116 -3.24 -4.44 -12.39
C ILE A 116 -4.04 -4.21 -11.10
N LYS A 117 -5.25 -3.68 -11.21
CA LYS A 117 -6.17 -3.48 -10.08
C LYS A 117 -6.46 -4.80 -9.35
N GLN A 118 -6.80 -5.87 -10.09
CA GLN A 118 -7.09 -7.18 -9.50
C GLN A 118 -5.88 -7.77 -8.77
N ALA A 119 -4.66 -7.51 -9.23
CA ALA A 119 -3.44 -7.94 -8.55
C ALA A 119 -3.14 -7.15 -7.27
N ALA A 120 -3.56 -5.89 -7.18
CA ALA A 120 -3.29 -5.02 -6.03
C ALA A 120 -4.34 -5.15 -4.90
N PHE A 121 -5.61 -5.34 -5.25
CA PHE A 121 -6.74 -5.30 -4.31
C PHE A 121 -6.66 -6.31 -3.16
N PRO A 122 -6.28 -7.58 -3.36
CA PRO A 122 -6.20 -8.54 -2.27
C PRO A 122 -5.28 -8.08 -1.15
N PHE A 123 -4.17 -7.43 -1.47
CA PHE A 123 -3.21 -6.92 -0.47
C PHE A 123 -3.77 -5.72 0.30
N ALA A 124 -4.50 -4.82 -0.37
CA ALA A 124 -5.16 -3.71 0.32
C ALA A 124 -6.26 -4.19 1.26
N ILE A 125 -7.08 -5.15 0.83
CA ILE A 125 -8.14 -5.75 1.63
C ILE A 125 -7.55 -6.49 2.83
N LEU A 126 -6.51 -7.32 2.61
CA LEU A 126 -5.83 -8.05 3.67
C LEU A 126 -5.22 -7.10 4.71
N GLY A 127 -4.63 -5.98 4.24
CA GLY A 127 -4.10 -4.94 5.13
C GLY A 127 -5.17 -4.32 6.02
N ILE A 128 -6.32 -3.94 5.46
CA ILE A 128 -7.43 -3.34 6.22
C ILE A 128 -8.01 -4.34 7.22
N PHE A 129 -8.34 -5.56 6.79
CA PHE A 129 -8.90 -6.57 7.69
C PHE A 129 -7.91 -7.01 8.76
N GLY A 130 -6.62 -7.12 8.42
CA GLY A 130 -5.57 -7.47 9.37
C GLY A 130 -5.49 -6.49 10.52
N VAL A 131 -5.47 -5.16 10.23
CA VAL A 131 -5.40 -4.19 11.32
C VAL A 131 -6.69 -4.11 12.13
N VAL A 132 -7.86 -4.30 11.52
CA VAL A 132 -9.13 -4.37 12.25
C VAL A 132 -9.12 -5.56 13.20
N LEU A 133 -8.66 -6.73 12.73
CA LEU A 133 -8.56 -7.94 13.55
C LEU A 133 -7.63 -7.74 14.75
N ILE A 134 -6.45 -7.14 14.56
CA ILE A 134 -5.50 -6.97 15.67
C ILE A 134 -5.99 -5.96 16.70
N VAL A 135 -6.70 -4.90 16.26
CA VAL A 135 -7.35 -3.97 17.19
C VAL A 135 -8.44 -4.67 18.00
N ALA A 136 -9.23 -5.55 17.36
CA ALA A 136 -10.24 -6.34 18.04
C ALA A 136 -9.61 -7.31 19.07
N LEU A 137 -8.51 -7.99 18.70
CA LEU A 137 -7.73 -8.84 19.62
C LEU A 137 -7.15 -8.03 20.78
N GLY A 138 -6.64 -6.82 20.51
CA GLY A 138 -6.17 -5.90 21.56
C GLY A 138 -7.25 -5.50 22.53
N GLY A 139 -8.43 -5.17 22.03
CA GLY A 139 -9.60 -4.89 22.86
C GLY A 139 -10.09 -6.11 23.67
N ALA A 140 -9.96 -7.32 23.12
CA ALA A 140 -10.26 -8.55 23.83
C ALA A 140 -9.25 -8.86 24.94
N ALA A 141 -7.97 -8.50 24.75
CA ALA A 141 -6.90 -8.72 25.71
C ALA A 141 -6.76 -7.60 26.76
N ASP A 142 -7.51 -6.49 26.61
CA ASP A 142 -7.34 -5.30 27.47
C ASP A 142 -8.03 -5.48 28.83
N PRO A 143 -7.28 -5.52 29.96
CA PRO A 143 -7.88 -5.57 31.28
C PRO A 143 -8.72 -4.33 31.62
N ALA A 144 -8.44 -3.18 30.99
CA ALA A 144 -9.21 -1.96 31.20
C ALA A 144 -10.64 -2.02 30.58
N SER A 145 -10.93 -3.03 29.75
CA SER A 145 -12.27 -3.27 29.21
C SER A 145 -13.29 -3.72 30.28
N GLY A 146 -12.84 -4.15 31.45
CA GLY A 146 -13.65 -4.70 32.52
C GLY A 146 -14.32 -6.04 32.22
N ARG A 147 -13.96 -6.70 31.10
CA ARG A 147 -14.50 -8.01 30.71
C ARG A 147 -13.77 -9.15 31.41
N PRO A 148 -14.47 -10.23 31.81
CA PRO A 148 -13.81 -11.43 32.30
C PRO A 148 -13.06 -12.15 31.16
N GLY A 149 -11.99 -12.88 31.50
CA GLY A 149 -11.26 -13.74 30.53
C GLY A 149 -10.35 -12.98 29.56
N THR A 150 -10.07 -11.69 29.79
CA THR A 150 -9.19 -10.90 28.91
C THR A 150 -7.76 -11.41 28.89
N GLN A 151 -7.30 -12.08 29.96
CA GLN A 151 -5.97 -12.65 30.06
C GLN A 151 -5.72 -13.77 29.03
N ASP A 152 -6.75 -14.52 28.65
CA ASP A 152 -6.64 -15.61 27.67
C ASP A 152 -6.28 -15.10 26.26
N TRP A 153 -6.56 -13.82 25.98
CA TRP A 153 -6.31 -13.18 24.70
C TRP A 153 -4.95 -12.52 24.56
N VAL A 154 -4.20 -12.33 25.65
CA VAL A 154 -2.89 -11.63 25.66
C VAL A 154 -1.89 -12.27 24.71
N THR A 155 -1.75 -13.61 24.76
CA THR A 155 -0.84 -14.34 23.88
C THR A 155 -1.26 -14.24 22.41
N TRP A 156 -2.55 -14.34 22.11
CA TRP A 156 -3.07 -14.23 20.75
C TRP A 156 -2.88 -12.82 20.19
N HIS A 157 -3.10 -11.78 21.01
CA HIS A 157 -2.83 -10.40 20.63
C HIS A 157 -1.33 -10.18 20.34
N LEU A 158 -0.44 -10.71 21.18
CA LEU A 158 1.01 -10.60 20.99
C LEU A 158 1.46 -11.27 19.68
N ILE A 159 1.10 -12.54 19.46
CA ILE A 159 1.45 -13.28 18.26
C ILE A 159 0.86 -12.61 17.02
N GLY A 160 -0.42 -12.24 17.09
CA GLY A 160 -1.12 -11.54 16.03
C GLY A 160 -0.48 -10.20 15.70
N GLY A 161 -0.07 -9.41 16.71
CA GLY A 161 0.59 -8.12 16.52
C GLY A 161 1.92 -8.24 15.79
N ILE A 162 2.80 -9.15 16.22
CA ILE A 162 4.10 -9.39 15.57
C ILE A 162 3.89 -9.87 14.12
N SER A 163 2.98 -10.84 13.93
CA SER A 163 2.67 -11.39 12.61
C SER A 163 2.09 -10.32 11.68
N LEU A 164 1.26 -9.44 12.21
CA LEU A 164 0.64 -8.35 11.44
C LEU A 164 1.67 -7.35 10.93
N VAL A 165 2.67 -6.95 11.75
CA VAL A 165 3.73 -6.03 11.30
C VAL A 165 4.39 -6.57 10.03
N ALA A 166 4.78 -7.86 10.03
CA ALA A 166 5.39 -8.49 8.86
C ALA A 166 4.41 -8.57 7.68
N ALA A 167 3.16 -8.97 7.93
CA ALA A 167 2.13 -9.09 6.89
C ALA A 167 1.80 -7.75 6.23
N ILE A 168 1.66 -6.67 7.02
CA ILE A 168 1.39 -5.32 6.49
C ILE A 168 2.57 -4.81 5.66
N ALA A 169 3.80 -4.97 6.16
CA ALA A 169 5.00 -4.59 5.42
C ALA A 169 5.07 -5.32 4.06
N TRP A 170 4.78 -6.63 4.07
CA TRP A 170 4.70 -7.42 2.84
C TRP A 170 3.55 -6.95 1.90
N CYS A 171 2.36 -6.67 2.43
CA CYS A 171 1.24 -6.17 1.63
C CYS A 171 1.60 -4.84 0.94
N PHE A 172 2.25 -3.92 1.63
CA PHE A 172 2.69 -2.65 1.03
C PHE A 172 3.75 -2.87 -0.05
N GLN A 173 4.74 -3.74 0.19
CA GLN A 173 5.74 -4.10 -0.82
C GLN A 173 5.12 -4.74 -2.07
N ALA A 174 4.11 -5.58 -1.91
CA ALA A 174 3.41 -6.23 -3.03
C ALA A 174 2.53 -5.25 -3.83
N GLN A 175 2.10 -4.14 -3.25
CA GLN A 175 1.29 -3.11 -3.93
C GLN A 175 2.16 -2.16 -4.78
N LEU A 176 3.40 -1.87 -4.39
CA LEU A 176 4.28 -0.91 -5.06
C LEU A 176 4.48 -1.20 -6.56
N PRO A 177 4.80 -2.43 -6.99
CA PRO A 177 4.95 -2.73 -8.42
C PRO A 177 3.66 -2.47 -9.22
N ASN A 178 2.50 -2.68 -8.61
CA ASN A 178 1.22 -2.45 -9.27
C ASN A 178 0.92 -0.96 -9.43
N LEU A 179 1.30 -0.13 -8.46
CA LEU A 179 1.21 1.34 -8.57
C LEU A 179 2.09 1.86 -9.71
N ARG A 180 3.32 1.35 -9.84
CA ARG A 180 4.24 1.68 -10.96
C ARG A 180 3.67 1.28 -12.31
N ARG A 181 3.18 0.04 -12.43
CA ARG A 181 2.56 -0.47 -13.66
C ARG A 181 1.34 0.35 -14.08
N GLN A 182 0.51 0.76 -13.11
CA GLN A 182 -0.66 1.60 -13.40
C GLN A 182 -0.24 2.99 -13.86
N HIS A 183 0.79 3.58 -13.25
CA HIS A 183 1.33 4.86 -13.69
C HIS A 183 1.91 4.78 -15.12
N ALA A 184 2.72 3.77 -15.40
CA ALA A 184 3.27 3.55 -16.75
C ALA A 184 2.17 3.38 -17.80
N LEU A 185 1.10 2.64 -17.46
CA LEU A 185 -0.06 2.48 -18.34
C LEU A 185 -0.75 3.83 -18.65
N ILE A 186 -0.89 4.68 -17.65
CA ILE A 186 -1.46 6.03 -17.83
C ILE A 186 -0.60 6.86 -18.77
N GLU A 187 0.73 6.81 -18.63
CA GLU A 187 1.65 7.54 -19.52
C GLU A 187 1.57 7.03 -20.98
N GLU A 188 1.45 5.71 -21.19
CA GLU A 188 1.23 5.14 -22.53
C GLU A 188 -0.06 5.68 -23.16
N VAL A 189 -1.17 5.63 -22.42
CA VAL A 189 -2.48 6.15 -22.89
C VAL A 189 -2.39 7.64 -23.22
N LEU A 190 -1.72 8.43 -22.39
CA LEU A 190 -1.53 9.87 -22.63
C LEU A 190 -0.68 10.14 -23.86
N ALA A 191 0.35 9.33 -24.14
CA ALA A 191 1.18 9.45 -25.33
C ALA A 191 0.37 9.23 -26.62
N ASP A 192 -0.48 8.20 -26.65
CA ASP A 192 -1.36 7.93 -27.77
C ASP A 192 -2.39 9.06 -27.98
N VAL A 193 -2.98 9.56 -26.91
CA VAL A 193 -3.91 10.72 -26.97
C VAL A 193 -3.21 11.95 -27.55
N ARG A 194 -1.98 12.25 -27.11
CA ARG A 194 -1.20 13.40 -27.64
C ARG A 194 -0.95 13.26 -29.13
N THR A 195 -0.63 12.05 -29.60
CA THR A 195 -0.43 11.77 -31.02
C THR A 195 -1.69 12.02 -31.82
N ILE A 196 -2.85 11.47 -31.40
CA ILE A 196 -4.13 11.67 -32.07
C ILE A 196 -4.53 13.15 -32.09
N ARG A 197 -4.33 13.88 -31.00
CA ARG A 197 -4.64 15.31 -30.94
C ARG A 197 -3.78 16.12 -31.91
N ARG A 198 -2.49 15.81 -32.00
CA ARG A 198 -1.56 16.44 -32.94
C ARG A 198 -2.00 16.20 -34.40
N ASP A 199 -2.35 14.95 -34.73
CA ASP A 199 -2.79 14.57 -36.09
C ASP A 199 -4.11 15.26 -36.48
N ARG A 200 -4.96 15.59 -35.51
CA ARG A 200 -6.21 16.33 -35.69
C ARG A 200 -6.03 17.87 -35.68
N GLY A 201 -4.81 18.37 -35.50
CA GLY A 201 -4.55 19.81 -35.40
C GLY A 201 -5.12 20.45 -34.14
N LEU A 202 -5.38 19.65 -33.10
CA LEU A 202 -5.81 20.14 -31.78
C LEU A 202 -4.57 20.50 -30.96
N ASP A 203 -4.55 21.70 -30.36
CA ASP A 203 -3.46 22.12 -29.49
C ASP A 203 -3.24 21.11 -28.36
N VAL A 204 -1.94 20.85 -28.07
CA VAL A 204 -1.49 19.89 -27.07
C VAL A 204 -1.14 20.60 -25.77
#